data_c8ea9de67134d9db8ad14e118cef6dd9
#
_entry.id   c8ea9de67134d9db8ad14e118cef6dd9
#
_cell.length_a   1.000
_cell.length_b   1.000
_cell.length_c   1.000
_cell.angle_alpha   90.00
_cell.angle_beta   90.00
_cell.angle_gamma   90.00
#
_symmetry.space_group_name_H-M   'P 1'
#
loop_
_entity.id
_entity.type
_entity.pdbx_description
1 polymer ?
#
loop_
_entity_poly.entity_id
_entity_poly.type
_entity_poly.pdbx_seq_one_letter_code
_entity_poly.pdbx_strand_id
1 'polypeptide(L)'
;MLLENYAVAGILVLYAILILSSVTVVVLENRQPAKTMAWILVLILLPVVGWVAYYFFGQNIRKGHRINKHTEPLYLHDARFGNAPEQRIDRALMPLSQLVYNCGGSAVSAGNGLTLLGNGRAFLDALSEAIASARSYVYLQTYILAADAVGETVADLLLAKAAEGVDVRLLYDDVGCWNTRDSYFRRLARGGVKVAAFLPVRFPTLTDKVNYRNHRKICVVDGTLAFVGGMNLAERYLSPSWHDLHLRLTGPAAAALGHIFTTDWESVVKSNRRSSAASTPVPAAEPPTAAPPPCTAEVTVRDALVQIISPSPLSVMSEMECALVWILLNARRYVYMQTPYFMPTEPVLGAMQTAAMSGVDVRLMIPEKPDGFWLRWSGYSYVTEMLRAGVRVYFFRPGFLHSKTIVSDDRLCSIGSGNIDFRSLENNFETNAIIYDRPMAAAVRRVFEADMEHCREILREAWDRRPLLHRLLESNARIVSPLF
;
A
#
# COMPACT_ATOMS: atom_id res chain seq x y z
N MET A 1 -29.73 50.48 8.49
CA MET A 1 -28.86 50.84 7.35
C MET A 1 -27.39 51.07 7.73
N LEU A 2 -27.04 52.05 8.61
CA LEU A 2 -25.62 52.24 9.02
C LEU A 2 -25.05 51.06 9.80
N LEU A 3 -25.76 50.46 10.78
CA LEU A 3 -25.36 49.29 11.55
C LEU A 3 -25.23 48.03 10.66
N GLU A 4 -26.10 47.87 9.69
CA GLU A 4 -26.04 46.79 8.70
C GLU A 4 -24.80 46.91 7.80
N ASN A 5 -24.46 48.12 7.37
CA ASN A 5 -23.24 48.36 6.58
C ASN A 5 -21.96 48.07 7.38
N TYR A 6 -21.90 48.37 8.70
CA TYR A 6 -20.77 48.04 9.56
C TYR A 6 -20.69 46.53 9.80
N ALA A 7 -21.82 45.85 9.97
CA ALA A 7 -21.85 44.40 10.10
C ALA A 7 -21.35 43.68 8.82
N VAL A 8 -21.82 44.12 7.65
CA VAL A 8 -21.34 43.59 6.36
C VAL A 8 -19.85 43.86 6.15
N ALA A 9 -19.37 45.07 6.46
CA ALA A 9 -17.96 45.42 6.37
C ALA A 9 -17.11 44.56 7.33
N GLY A 10 -17.57 44.32 8.55
CA GLY A 10 -16.92 43.45 9.53
C GLY A 10 -16.82 41.99 9.05
N ILE A 11 -17.89 41.46 8.45
CA ILE A 11 -17.91 40.12 7.87
C ILE A 11 -16.91 40.01 6.71
N LEU A 12 -16.85 41.01 5.82
CA LEU A 12 -15.93 41.04 4.69
C LEU A 12 -14.46 41.09 5.14
N VAL A 13 -14.16 41.87 6.18
CA VAL A 13 -12.81 41.94 6.74
C VAL A 13 -12.41 40.61 7.37
N LEU A 14 -13.30 39.99 8.18
CA LEU A 14 -13.06 38.68 8.76
C LEU A 14 -12.83 37.61 7.68
N TYR A 15 -13.62 37.64 6.64
CA TYR A 15 -13.50 36.80 5.46
C TYR A 15 -12.15 36.97 4.76
N ALA A 16 -11.73 38.21 4.52
CA ALA A 16 -10.42 38.50 3.91
C ALA A 16 -9.25 37.99 4.78
N ILE A 17 -9.35 38.15 6.10
CA ILE A 17 -8.35 37.63 7.04
C ILE A 17 -8.29 36.09 6.99
N LEU A 18 -9.45 35.44 6.95
CA LEU A 18 -9.54 33.97 6.86
C LEU A 18 -8.87 33.45 5.58
N ILE A 19 -9.17 34.06 4.43
CA ILE A 19 -8.55 33.69 3.15
C ILE A 19 -7.05 33.92 3.20
N LEU A 20 -6.61 35.11 3.62
CA LEU A 20 -5.20 35.47 3.61
C LEU A 20 -4.37 34.54 4.53
N SER A 21 -4.89 34.24 5.73
CA SER A 21 -4.23 33.31 6.65
C SER A 21 -4.16 31.89 6.07
N SER A 22 -5.25 31.41 5.46
CA SER A 22 -5.30 30.08 4.83
C SER A 22 -4.34 29.97 3.64
N VAL A 23 -4.32 31.00 2.77
CA VAL A 23 -3.40 31.06 1.62
C VAL A 23 -1.95 31.09 2.11
N THR A 24 -1.65 31.85 3.17
CA THR A 24 -0.31 31.89 3.75
C THR A 24 0.14 30.51 4.25
N VAL A 25 -0.74 29.76 4.93
CA VAL A 25 -0.45 28.39 5.37
C VAL A 25 -0.14 27.49 4.17
N VAL A 26 -0.97 27.54 3.13
CA VAL A 26 -0.79 26.71 1.89
C VAL A 26 0.54 27.02 1.20
N VAL A 27 0.90 28.30 1.10
CA VAL A 27 2.16 28.75 0.47
C VAL A 27 3.38 28.30 1.29
N LEU A 28 3.33 28.45 2.62
CA LEU A 28 4.42 28.05 3.53
C LEU A 28 4.68 26.53 3.54
N GLU A 29 3.74 25.72 3.09
CA GLU A 29 3.95 24.27 2.98
C GLU A 29 4.91 23.87 1.87
N ASN A 30 5.27 24.77 0.94
CA ASN A 30 6.22 24.52 -0.17
C ASN A 30 5.93 23.21 -0.93
N ARG A 31 4.71 23.05 -1.39
CA ARG A 31 4.27 21.90 -2.21
C ARG A 31 4.58 22.11 -3.68
N GLN A 32 4.25 21.08 -4.48
CA GLN A 32 4.22 21.24 -5.93
C GLN A 32 3.34 22.45 -6.30
N PRO A 33 3.83 23.38 -7.14
CA PRO A 33 3.12 24.62 -7.45
C PRO A 33 1.69 24.40 -7.92
N ALA A 34 1.42 23.39 -8.75
CA ALA A 34 0.07 23.08 -9.24
C ALA A 34 -0.89 22.70 -8.09
N LYS A 35 -0.46 21.87 -7.12
CA LYS A 35 -1.26 21.50 -5.94
C LYS A 35 -1.51 22.73 -5.05
N THR A 36 -0.50 23.59 -4.88
CA THR A 36 -0.61 24.85 -4.12
C THR A 36 -1.64 25.79 -4.76
N MET A 37 -1.54 26.02 -6.07
CA MET A 37 -2.48 26.88 -6.80
C MET A 37 -3.92 26.34 -6.78
N ALA A 38 -4.10 25.03 -6.92
CA ALA A 38 -5.43 24.41 -6.84
C ALA A 38 -6.07 24.66 -5.46
N TRP A 39 -5.33 24.50 -4.36
CA TRP A 39 -5.85 24.78 -3.02
C TRP A 39 -6.12 26.26 -2.78
N ILE A 40 -5.26 27.16 -3.27
CA ILE A 40 -5.50 28.61 -3.19
C ILE A 40 -6.81 28.96 -3.92
N LEU A 41 -7.03 28.42 -5.11
CA LEU A 41 -8.25 28.66 -5.89
C LEU A 41 -9.50 28.15 -5.14
N VAL A 42 -9.44 26.93 -4.59
CA VAL A 42 -10.55 26.35 -3.80
C VAL A 42 -10.86 27.19 -2.56
N LEU A 43 -9.84 27.68 -1.86
CA LEU A 43 -10.00 28.52 -0.67
C LEU A 43 -10.58 29.89 -1.01
N ILE A 44 -10.26 30.47 -2.17
CA ILE A 44 -10.80 31.76 -2.61
C ILE A 44 -12.26 31.62 -3.09
N LEU A 45 -12.57 30.59 -3.89
CA LEU A 45 -13.91 30.39 -4.47
C LEU A 45 -14.91 29.81 -3.48
N LEU A 46 -14.48 28.95 -2.57
CA LEU A 46 -15.33 28.22 -1.62
C LEU A 46 -14.73 28.29 -0.19
N PRO A 47 -14.63 29.47 0.43
CA PRO A 47 -13.78 29.66 1.60
C PRO A 47 -14.14 28.78 2.80
N VAL A 48 -15.39 28.62 3.14
CA VAL A 48 -15.82 27.76 4.25
C VAL A 48 -15.68 26.27 3.89
N VAL A 49 -16.23 25.89 2.73
CA VAL A 49 -16.16 24.51 2.24
C VAL A 49 -14.72 24.14 1.89
N GLY A 50 -14.00 25.05 1.24
CA GLY A 50 -12.60 24.88 0.88
C GLY A 50 -11.69 24.76 2.10
N TRP A 51 -11.96 25.52 3.18
CA TRP A 51 -11.21 25.40 4.42
C TRP A 51 -11.43 24.03 5.09
N VAL A 52 -12.68 23.55 5.13
CA VAL A 52 -13.01 22.21 5.61
C VAL A 52 -12.34 21.15 4.73
N ALA A 53 -12.47 21.26 3.41
CA ALA A 53 -11.83 20.35 2.48
C ALA A 53 -10.29 20.36 2.62
N TYR A 54 -9.68 21.54 2.77
CA TYR A 54 -8.24 21.66 2.98
C TYR A 54 -7.79 21.04 4.31
N TYR A 55 -8.58 21.20 5.37
CA TYR A 55 -8.31 20.57 6.65
C TYR A 55 -8.26 19.05 6.57
N PHE A 56 -9.17 18.42 5.80
CA PHE A 56 -9.25 16.96 5.67
C PHE A 56 -8.33 16.38 4.60
N PHE A 57 -8.19 17.06 3.47
CA PHE A 57 -7.51 16.52 2.29
C PHE A 57 -6.26 17.30 1.91
N GLY A 58 -6.15 18.52 2.41
CA GLY A 58 -5.13 19.46 2.02
C GLY A 58 -3.89 19.49 2.90
N GLN A 59 -3.90 19.03 4.13
CA GLN A 59 -2.76 19.16 5.04
C GLN A 59 -1.64 18.15 4.75
N ASN A 60 -0.38 18.62 4.77
CA ASN A 60 0.78 17.75 4.66
C ASN A 60 1.27 17.35 6.06
N ILE A 61 1.07 16.08 6.44
CA ILE A 61 1.50 15.53 7.74
C ILE A 61 3.03 15.63 7.91
N ARG A 62 3.80 15.55 6.83
CA ARG A 62 5.28 15.62 6.88
C ARG A 62 5.80 16.89 7.56
N LYS A 63 5.08 18.02 7.46
CA LYS A 63 5.45 19.29 8.11
C LYS A 63 4.69 19.59 9.40
N GLY A 64 3.52 19.00 9.57
CA GLY A 64 2.72 19.18 10.77
C GLY A 64 3.04 18.10 11.79
N HIS A 65 3.93 18.32 12.71
CA HIS A 65 4.34 17.57 13.92
C HIS A 65 3.23 16.77 14.67
N ARG A 66 2.18 16.33 13.98
CA ARG A 66 0.94 15.78 14.55
C ARG A 66 0.92 14.26 14.69
N ILE A 67 1.76 13.54 13.94
CA ILE A 67 2.13 12.19 14.30
C ILE A 67 3.31 12.36 15.24
N ASN A 68 3.14 11.99 16.49
CA ASN A 68 4.05 12.21 17.62
C ASN A 68 5.53 12.21 17.19
N LYS A 69 6.30 13.25 17.58
CA LYS A 69 7.78 13.28 17.47
C LYS A 69 8.47 12.02 18.03
N HIS A 70 7.76 11.23 18.83
CA HIS A 70 8.24 9.97 19.40
C HIS A 70 8.02 8.76 18.49
N THR A 71 7.24 8.87 17.40
CA THR A 71 6.98 7.78 16.46
C THR A 71 7.82 7.87 15.18
N GLU A 72 8.28 9.07 14.80
CA GLU A 72 9.12 9.28 13.62
C GLU A 72 10.41 8.42 13.63
N PRO A 73 11.15 8.30 14.74
CA PRO A 73 12.32 7.41 14.81
C PRO A 73 11.99 5.93 14.71
N LEU A 74 10.73 5.54 14.99
CA LEU A 74 10.30 4.14 14.93
C LEU A 74 10.13 3.65 13.47
N TYR A 75 9.89 4.56 12.53
CA TYR A 75 9.69 4.23 11.11
C TYR A 75 10.97 4.24 10.28
N LEU A 76 12.12 4.54 10.91
CA LEU A 76 13.41 4.27 10.28
C LEU A 76 13.64 2.76 10.32
N HIS A 77 13.71 2.14 9.14
CA HIS A 77 13.94 0.71 9.05
C HIS A 77 15.26 0.31 9.68
N ASP A 78 15.23 -0.82 10.33
CA ASP A 78 16.38 -1.34 11.04
C ASP A 78 17.26 -2.17 10.08
N ALA A 79 18.45 -1.64 9.80
CA ALA A 79 19.47 -2.33 9.01
C ALA A 79 19.87 -3.71 9.59
N ARG A 80 19.47 -4.02 10.84
CA ARG A 80 19.74 -5.30 11.52
C ARG A 80 19.24 -6.52 10.75
N PHE A 81 18.21 -6.39 9.91
CA PHE A 81 17.68 -7.50 9.12
C PHE A 81 18.43 -7.73 7.80
N GLY A 82 19.38 -6.85 7.44
CA GLY A 82 20.23 -7.00 6.29
C GLY A 82 21.41 -7.92 6.60
N ASN A 83 21.51 -9.02 5.89
CA ASN A 83 22.61 -9.98 6.02
C ASN A 83 23.14 -10.46 4.67
N ALA A 84 22.67 -9.87 3.56
CA ALA A 84 23.10 -10.28 2.23
C ALA A 84 24.52 -9.79 1.95
N PRO A 85 25.45 -10.68 1.60
CA PRO A 85 26.76 -10.27 1.10
C PRO A 85 26.57 -9.49 -0.21
N GLU A 86 27.25 -8.34 -0.36
CA GLU A 86 27.16 -7.50 -1.57
C GLU A 86 27.46 -8.28 -2.85
N GLN A 87 28.37 -9.26 -2.78
CA GLN A 87 28.76 -10.10 -3.93
C GLN A 87 27.60 -10.95 -4.49
N ARG A 88 26.54 -11.19 -3.69
CA ARG A 88 25.35 -11.93 -4.12
C ARG A 88 24.36 -11.06 -4.89
N ILE A 89 24.37 -9.76 -4.69
CA ILE A 89 23.50 -8.83 -5.41
C ILE A 89 24.09 -8.61 -6.82
N ASP A 90 23.26 -8.78 -7.84
CA ASP A 90 23.65 -8.44 -9.21
C ASP A 90 24.18 -6.99 -9.26
N ARG A 91 25.40 -6.79 -9.75
CA ARG A 91 26.05 -5.46 -9.80
C ARG A 91 25.16 -4.38 -10.41
N ALA A 92 24.35 -4.73 -11.40
CA ALA A 92 23.43 -3.77 -12.01
C ALA A 92 22.23 -3.42 -11.11
N LEU A 93 21.95 -4.20 -10.06
CA LEU A 93 20.86 -3.96 -9.11
C LEU A 93 21.35 -3.38 -7.77
N MET A 94 22.67 -3.33 -7.55
CA MET A 94 23.25 -2.72 -6.34
C MET A 94 22.80 -1.26 -6.14
N PRO A 95 22.74 -0.39 -7.18
CA PRO A 95 22.25 0.98 -6.99
C PRO A 95 20.79 1.04 -6.54
N LEU A 96 19.94 0.10 -6.96
CA LEU A 96 18.56 0.00 -6.46
C LEU A 96 18.54 -0.33 -4.97
N SER A 97 19.29 -1.36 -4.57
CA SER A 97 19.33 -1.77 -3.15
C SER A 97 19.83 -0.64 -2.25
N GLN A 98 20.85 0.10 -2.71
CA GLN A 98 21.37 1.26 -1.99
C GLN A 98 20.39 2.44 -1.96
N LEU A 99 19.70 2.72 -3.08
CA LEU A 99 18.66 3.75 -3.14
C LEU A 99 17.56 3.48 -2.12
N VAL A 100 17.03 2.27 -2.09
CA VAL A 100 15.99 1.85 -1.15
C VAL A 100 16.48 1.94 0.30
N TYR A 101 17.72 1.52 0.55
CA TYR A 101 18.35 1.68 1.87
C TYR A 101 18.43 3.15 2.29
N ASN A 102 18.86 4.03 1.40
CA ASN A 102 18.98 5.46 1.69
C ASN A 102 17.63 6.15 1.89
N CYS A 103 16.56 5.67 1.24
CA CYS A 103 15.21 6.23 1.39
C CYS A 103 14.57 5.85 2.73
N GLY A 104 14.75 4.62 3.19
CA GLY A 104 14.00 4.09 4.34
C GLY A 104 14.79 3.20 5.29
N GLY A 105 16.10 2.98 5.08
CA GLY A 105 16.94 2.13 5.93
C GLY A 105 16.75 0.63 5.71
N SER A 106 15.91 0.22 4.75
CA SER A 106 15.66 -1.20 4.45
C SER A 106 16.89 -1.83 3.79
N ALA A 107 17.42 -2.90 4.35
CA ALA A 107 18.56 -3.62 3.82
C ALA A 107 18.15 -4.96 3.17
N VAL A 108 18.96 -5.45 2.22
CA VAL A 108 18.73 -6.74 1.57
C VAL A 108 19.08 -7.88 2.51
N SER A 109 18.17 -8.84 2.63
CA SER A 109 18.38 -10.07 3.40
C SER A 109 18.56 -11.27 2.47
N ALA A 110 19.40 -12.24 2.87
CA ALA A 110 19.62 -13.51 2.21
C ALA A 110 19.10 -14.67 3.06
N GLY A 111 18.97 -15.85 2.49
CA GLY A 111 18.47 -17.01 3.20
C GLY A 111 16.95 -17.06 3.34
N ASN A 112 16.23 -16.37 2.45
CA ASN A 112 14.77 -16.37 2.50
C ASN A 112 14.19 -17.47 1.62
N GLY A 113 13.22 -18.21 2.18
CA GLY A 113 12.32 -19.06 1.39
C GLY A 113 11.11 -18.27 0.95
N LEU A 114 10.73 -18.39 -0.34
CA LEU A 114 9.59 -17.68 -0.92
C LEU A 114 8.64 -18.65 -1.57
N THR A 115 7.36 -18.48 -1.36
CA THR A 115 6.30 -19.21 -2.02
C THR A 115 5.27 -18.24 -2.57
N LEU A 116 5.04 -18.27 -3.89
CA LEU A 116 4.06 -17.45 -4.56
C LEU A 116 2.67 -18.10 -4.46
N LEU A 117 1.71 -17.37 -3.90
CA LEU A 117 0.32 -17.78 -3.72
C LEU A 117 -0.54 -17.03 -4.76
N GLY A 118 -1.05 -17.75 -5.74
CA GLY A 118 -1.69 -17.19 -6.95
C GLY A 118 -3.18 -16.90 -6.83
N ASN A 119 -3.82 -17.23 -5.70
CA ASN A 119 -5.26 -17.01 -5.50
C ASN A 119 -5.63 -16.99 -4.02
N GLY A 120 -6.86 -16.51 -3.73
CA GLY A 120 -7.35 -16.35 -2.36
C GLY A 120 -7.48 -17.65 -1.59
N ARG A 121 -7.80 -18.78 -2.25
CA ARG A 121 -7.90 -20.09 -1.57
C ARG A 121 -6.53 -20.56 -1.11
N ALA A 122 -5.54 -20.56 -1.99
CA ALA A 122 -4.17 -20.91 -1.63
C ALA A 122 -3.61 -20.02 -0.50
N PHE A 123 -3.94 -18.71 -0.53
CA PHE A 123 -3.58 -17.79 0.54
C PHE A 123 -4.25 -18.16 1.87
N LEU A 124 -5.57 -18.37 1.89
CA LEU A 124 -6.31 -18.67 3.11
C LEU A 124 -5.87 -20.03 3.71
N ASP A 125 -5.67 -21.04 2.88
CA ASP A 125 -5.23 -22.37 3.33
C ASP A 125 -3.82 -22.28 3.95
N ALA A 126 -2.87 -21.61 3.27
CA ALA A 126 -1.52 -21.42 3.79
C ALA A 126 -1.48 -20.55 5.07
N LEU A 127 -2.30 -19.51 5.15
CA LEU A 127 -2.43 -18.65 6.33
C LEU A 127 -3.02 -19.43 7.50
N SER A 128 -4.06 -20.22 7.27
CA SER A 128 -4.71 -21.06 8.29
C SER A 128 -3.76 -22.10 8.88
N GLU A 129 -3.02 -22.79 8.02
CA GLU A 129 -1.98 -23.74 8.43
C GLU A 129 -0.90 -23.06 9.27
N ALA A 130 -0.43 -21.87 8.84
CA ALA A 130 0.58 -21.12 9.56
C ALA A 130 0.11 -20.69 10.94
N ILE A 131 -1.10 -20.13 11.05
CA ILE A 131 -1.68 -19.71 12.33
C ILE A 131 -1.86 -20.94 13.24
N ALA A 132 -2.40 -22.04 12.71
CA ALA A 132 -2.58 -23.28 13.49
C ALA A 132 -1.27 -23.85 14.02
N SER A 133 -0.14 -23.66 13.31
CA SER A 133 1.19 -24.14 13.73
C SER A 133 1.90 -23.24 14.74
N ALA A 134 1.38 -22.04 15.02
CA ALA A 134 1.99 -21.05 15.90
C ALA A 134 2.21 -21.58 17.32
N ARG A 135 3.39 -21.27 17.90
CA ARG A 135 3.79 -21.69 19.25
C ARG A 135 4.02 -20.52 20.20
N SER A 136 4.54 -19.40 19.69
CA SER A 136 4.93 -18.25 20.50
C SER A 136 4.04 -17.06 20.24
N TYR A 137 3.86 -16.68 18.99
CA TYR A 137 3.03 -15.53 18.65
C TYR A 137 2.47 -15.53 17.22
N VAL A 138 1.32 -14.86 17.06
CA VAL A 138 0.70 -14.53 15.78
C VAL A 138 0.44 -13.04 15.74
N TYR A 139 1.07 -12.33 14.81
CA TYR A 139 0.85 -10.91 14.56
C TYR A 139 0.19 -10.72 13.21
N LEU A 140 -1.06 -10.30 13.20
CA LEU A 140 -1.89 -10.12 12.01
C LEU A 140 -2.26 -8.66 11.83
N GLN A 141 -1.94 -8.11 10.66
CA GLN A 141 -2.27 -6.76 10.24
C GLN A 141 -2.98 -6.82 8.90
N THR A 142 -4.13 -6.16 8.80
CA THR A 142 -4.93 -6.16 7.57
C THR A 142 -5.69 -4.86 7.38
N TYR A 143 -5.92 -4.50 6.11
CA TYR A 143 -6.75 -3.34 5.78
C TYR A 143 -8.24 -3.67 5.88
N ILE A 144 -8.67 -4.83 5.35
CA ILE A 144 -10.05 -5.30 5.45
C ILE A 144 -10.10 -6.64 6.17
N LEU A 145 -10.92 -6.70 7.20
CA LEU A 145 -11.34 -7.93 7.87
C LEU A 145 -12.87 -7.92 7.93
N ALA A 146 -13.51 -8.76 7.13
CA ALA A 146 -14.96 -8.84 7.09
C ALA A 146 -15.49 -9.89 8.08
N ALA A 147 -16.68 -9.69 8.62
CA ALA A 147 -17.37 -10.69 9.44
C ALA A 147 -18.18 -11.67 8.56
N ASP A 148 -17.49 -12.30 7.60
CA ASP A 148 -17.99 -13.32 6.67
C ASP A 148 -17.30 -14.67 6.94
N ALA A 149 -17.54 -15.66 6.10
CA ALA A 149 -16.99 -17.01 6.30
C ALA A 149 -15.46 -17.02 6.42
N VAL A 150 -14.75 -16.17 5.69
CA VAL A 150 -13.27 -16.05 5.76
C VAL A 150 -12.87 -15.40 7.10
N GLY A 151 -13.49 -14.28 7.43
CA GLY A 151 -13.19 -13.59 8.70
C GLY A 151 -13.51 -14.44 9.92
N GLU A 152 -14.60 -15.21 9.91
CA GLU A 152 -14.94 -16.13 10.99
C GLU A 152 -13.91 -17.28 11.10
N THR A 153 -13.51 -17.86 9.98
CA THR A 153 -12.44 -18.88 9.96
C THR A 153 -11.15 -18.35 10.61
N VAL A 154 -10.73 -17.15 10.24
CA VAL A 154 -9.52 -16.53 10.82
C VAL A 154 -9.73 -16.20 12.30
N ALA A 155 -10.92 -15.68 12.68
CA ALA A 155 -11.24 -15.36 14.05
C ALA A 155 -11.17 -16.61 14.97
N ASP A 156 -11.71 -17.72 14.52
CA ASP A 156 -11.71 -18.97 15.29
C ASP A 156 -10.28 -19.49 15.49
N LEU A 157 -9.43 -19.40 14.47
CA LEU A 157 -8.00 -19.76 14.58
C LEU A 157 -7.26 -18.86 15.58
N LEU A 158 -7.47 -17.53 15.52
CA LEU A 158 -6.85 -16.59 16.44
C LEU A 158 -7.32 -16.82 17.88
N LEU A 159 -8.61 -17.10 18.09
CA LEU A 159 -9.17 -17.40 19.40
C LEU A 159 -8.62 -18.72 19.96
N ALA A 160 -8.52 -19.76 19.14
CA ALA A 160 -7.94 -21.05 19.53
C ALA A 160 -6.48 -20.86 19.99
N LYS A 161 -5.67 -20.12 19.24
CA LYS A 161 -4.27 -19.84 19.60
C LYS A 161 -4.14 -18.98 20.85
N ALA A 162 -4.99 -17.98 21.04
CA ALA A 162 -5.02 -17.19 22.27
C ALA A 162 -5.37 -18.05 23.49
N ALA A 163 -6.30 -19.01 23.35
CA ALA A 163 -6.64 -19.97 24.41
C ALA A 163 -5.49 -20.94 24.75
N GLU A 164 -4.60 -21.26 23.77
CA GLU A 164 -3.39 -22.03 23.98
C GLU A 164 -2.25 -21.21 24.67
N GLY A 165 -2.46 -19.90 24.91
CA GLY A 165 -1.47 -19.00 25.53
C GLY A 165 -0.50 -18.34 24.54
N VAL A 166 -0.74 -18.47 23.23
CA VAL A 166 0.03 -17.78 22.18
C VAL A 166 -0.25 -16.27 22.22
N ASP A 167 0.78 -15.41 22.05
CA ASP A 167 0.58 -13.96 21.97
C ASP A 167 -0.03 -13.57 20.63
N VAL A 168 -1.36 -13.47 20.59
CA VAL A 168 -2.10 -13.12 19.37
C VAL A 168 -2.42 -11.64 19.35
N ARG A 169 -1.95 -10.93 18.30
CA ARG A 169 -2.22 -9.50 18.08
C ARG A 169 -2.84 -9.27 16.72
N LEU A 170 -3.95 -8.54 16.73
CA LEU A 170 -4.67 -8.12 15.53
C LEU A 170 -4.65 -6.59 15.42
N LEU A 171 -4.04 -6.08 14.34
CA LEU A 171 -4.06 -4.68 13.97
C LEU A 171 -4.88 -4.51 12.70
N TYR A 172 -5.96 -3.73 12.74
CA TYR A 172 -6.82 -3.51 11.58
C TYR A 172 -6.98 -2.02 11.29
N ASP A 173 -7.20 -1.68 10.01
CA ASP A 173 -7.53 -0.30 9.64
C ASP A 173 -8.99 0.00 9.96
N ASP A 174 -9.24 1.10 10.68
CA ASP A 174 -10.58 1.45 11.16
C ASP A 174 -11.56 1.72 10.01
N VAL A 175 -11.13 2.44 8.97
CA VAL A 175 -11.97 2.75 7.81
C VAL A 175 -12.13 1.54 6.89
N GLY A 176 -11.06 0.78 6.68
CA GLY A 176 -11.12 -0.46 5.89
C GLY A 176 -12.08 -1.49 6.47
N CYS A 177 -12.30 -1.45 7.77
CA CYS A 177 -13.19 -2.37 8.50
C CYS A 177 -14.53 -1.75 8.94
N TRP A 178 -14.95 -0.59 8.39
CA TRP A 178 -16.21 0.07 8.80
C TRP A 178 -17.47 -0.82 8.66
N ASN A 179 -17.46 -1.75 7.72
CA ASN A 179 -18.56 -2.69 7.53
C ASN A 179 -18.55 -3.84 8.56
N THR A 180 -17.49 -3.97 9.35
CA THR A 180 -17.36 -5.00 10.38
C THR A 180 -17.76 -4.41 11.75
N ARG A 181 -18.78 -5.00 12.37
CA ARG A 181 -19.33 -4.48 13.64
C ARG A 181 -18.29 -4.56 14.76
N ASP A 182 -18.26 -3.57 15.62
CA ASP A 182 -17.42 -3.54 16.83
C ASP A 182 -17.59 -4.78 17.73
N SER A 183 -18.77 -5.42 17.71
CA SER A 183 -19.02 -6.66 18.46
C SER A 183 -18.11 -7.80 18.04
N TYR A 184 -17.72 -7.86 16.76
CA TYR A 184 -16.78 -8.84 16.24
C TYR A 184 -15.40 -8.65 16.89
N PHE A 185 -14.86 -7.45 16.88
CA PHE A 185 -13.56 -7.13 17.50
C PHE A 185 -13.58 -7.29 19.02
N ARG A 186 -14.71 -6.93 19.68
CA ARG A 186 -14.89 -7.17 21.13
C ARG A 186 -14.94 -8.65 21.47
N ARG A 187 -15.50 -9.52 20.61
CA ARG A 187 -15.49 -10.98 20.79
C ARG A 187 -14.05 -11.50 20.80
N LEU A 188 -13.24 -11.10 19.81
CA LEU A 188 -11.83 -11.47 19.76
C LEU A 188 -11.06 -11.00 21.00
N ALA A 189 -11.27 -9.74 21.42
CA ALA A 189 -10.61 -9.20 22.59
C ALA A 189 -11.00 -9.94 23.89
N ARG A 190 -12.27 -10.31 24.06
CA ARG A 190 -12.73 -11.10 25.20
C ARG A 190 -12.16 -12.52 25.22
N GLY A 191 -11.87 -13.09 24.04
CA GLY A 191 -11.24 -14.39 23.90
C GLY A 191 -9.72 -14.37 23.99
N GLY A 192 -9.11 -13.25 24.43
CA GLY A 192 -7.67 -13.16 24.71
C GLY A 192 -6.82 -12.60 23.56
N VAL A 193 -7.40 -12.32 22.40
CA VAL A 193 -6.70 -11.66 21.29
C VAL A 193 -6.48 -10.18 21.62
N LYS A 194 -5.24 -9.68 21.51
CA LYS A 194 -4.94 -8.25 21.64
C LYS A 194 -5.34 -7.54 20.36
N VAL A 195 -6.35 -6.69 20.40
CA VAL A 195 -6.93 -6.04 19.21
C VAL A 195 -6.70 -4.55 19.26
N ALA A 196 -6.26 -3.96 18.14
CA ALA A 196 -6.09 -2.51 18.02
C ALA A 196 -6.54 -2.00 16.64
N ALA A 197 -7.22 -0.84 16.63
CA ALA A 197 -7.58 -0.13 15.41
C ALA A 197 -6.49 0.88 15.04
N PHE A 198 -6.03 0.84 13.80
CA PHE A 198 -5.07 1.81 13.26
C PHE A 198 -5.80 3.07 12.81
N LEU A 199 -5.33 4.24 13.26
CA LEU A 199 -5.89 5.57 12.96
C LEU A 199 -7.42 5.62 13.10
N PRO A 200 -7.98 5.34 14.30
CA PRO A 200 -9.42 5.31 14.50
C PRO A 200 -10.04 6.67 14.20
N VAL A 201 -11.15 6.66 13.44
CA VAL A 201 -11.96 7.83 13.10
C VAL A 201 -13.17 7.90 14.03
N ARG A 202 -13.15 8.85 14.98
CA ARG A 202 -14.24 9.02 15.95
C ARG A 202 -15.00 10.30 15.69
N PHE A 203 -16.30 10.20 15.50
CA PHE A 203 -17.21 11.33 15.42
C PHE A 203 -17.43 11.93 16.84
N PRO A 204 -17.49 13.28 17.06
CA PRO A 204 -17.42 14.37 16.10
C PRO A 204 -15.99 14.89 15.78
N THR A 205 -14.96 14.31 16.34
CA THR A 205 -13.58 14.69 16.05
C THR A 205 -13.16 14.07 14.71
N LEU A 206 -13.73 14.58 13.62
CA LEU A 206 -13.19 14.33 12.28
C LEU A 206 -11.75 14.81 12.27
N THR A 207 -10.83 13.87 12.20
CA THR A 207 -9.41 14.16 12.19
C THR A 207 -8.91 14.08 10.74
N ASP A 208 -7.86 14.85 10.43
CA ASP A 208 -7.04 14.76 9.24
C ASP A 208 -6.56 13.31 8.91
N LYS A 209 -6.73 12.40 9.87
CA LYS A 209 -6.40 10.96 9.77
C LYS A 209 -7.27 10.16 8.80
N VAL A 210 -8.39 10.70 8.31
CA VAL A 210 -9.27 10.00 7.34
C VAL A 210 -8.54 9.69 6.03
N ASN A 211 -7.62 10.55 5.62
CA ASN A 211 -6.88 10.40 4.37
C ASN A 211 -5.72 9.40 4.44
N TYR A 212 -5.22 9.08 5.63
CA TYR A 212 -4.06 8.22 5.84
C TYR A 212 -4.52 6.85 6.31
N ARG A 213 -4.27 5.80 5.49
CA ARG A 213 -4.74 4.45 5.78
C ARG A 213 -3.60 3.48 5.94
N ASN A 214 -3.77 2.51 6.81
CA ASN A 214 -2.87 1.37 6.89
C ASN A 214 -3.33 0.31 5.90
N HIS A 215 -2.69 0.31 4.72
CA HIS A 215 -3.04 -0.61 3.65
C HIS A 215 -2.15 -1.86 3.63
N ARG A 216 -1.31 -2.06 4.63
CA ARG A 216 -0.46 -3.25 4.81
C ARG A 216 -1.30 -4.50 5.07
N LYS A 217 -0.89 -5.63 4.51
CA LYS A 217 -1.43 -6.95 4.76
C LYS A 217 -0.27 -7.84 5.14
N ILE A 218 -0.08 -8.00 6.44
CA ILE A 218 1.05 -8.73 7.02
C ILE A 218 0.51 -9.75 8.02
N CYS A 219 0.98 -10.99 7.93
CA CYS A 219 0.85 -11.93 9.02
C CYS A 219 2.24 -12.48 9.36
N VAL A 220 2.62 -12.49 10.63
CA VAL A 220 3.89 -13.03 11.08
C VAL A 220 3.63 -14.08 12.16
N VAL A 221 4.19 -15.26 11.98
CA VAL A 221 4.09 -16.38 12.91
C VAL A 221 5.48 -16.71 13.41
N ASP A 222 5.66 -16.67 14.72
CA ASP A 222 6.88 -17.05 15.43
C ASP A 222 8.17 -16.42 14.86
N GLY A 223 8.07 -15.27 14.19
CA GLY A 223 9.20 -14.47 13.69
C GLY A 223 9.91 -14.99 12.46
N THR A 224 9.55 -16.18 11.96
CA THR A 224 10.25 -16.81 10.84
C THR A 224 9.41 -17.17 9.67
N LEU A 225 8.11 -17.14 9.84
CA LEU A 225 7.13 -17.33 8.79
C LEU A 225 6.29 -16.07 8.69
N ALA A 226 6.16 -15.52 7.49
CA ALA A 226 5.34 -14.34 7.26
C ALA A 226 4.62 -14.38 5.91
N PHE A 227 3.62 -13.51 5.79
CA PHE A 227 2.84 -13.27 4.58
C PHE A 227 2.83 -11.79 4.25
N VAL A 228 2.94 -11.46 2.96
CA VAL A 228 2.81 -10.09 2.43
C VAL A 228 2.23 -10.13 1.01
N GLY A 229 1.33 -9.21 0.68
CA GLY A 229 0.75 -9.15 -0.67
C GLY A 229 -0.49 -8.26 -0.77
N GLY A 230 -1.32 -8.49 -1.79
CA GLY A 230 -2.51 -7.67 -2.06
C GLY A 230 -3.78 -8.13 -1.35
N MET A 231 -3.87 -9.40 -0.92
CA MET A 231 -5.10 -10.01 -0.43
C MET A 231 -5.48 -9.56 0.98
N ASN A 232 -6.75 -9.22 1.18
CA ASN A 232 -7.37 -8.99 2.48
C ASN A 232 -8.15 -10.23 2.95
N LEU A 233 -8.78 -10.12 4.13
CA LEU A 233 -9.51 -11.21 4.78
C LEU A 233 -11.03 -10.99 4.64
N ALA A 234 -11.55 -11.38 3.48
CA ALA A 234 -12.97 -11.38 3.17
C ALA A 234 -13.30 -12.41 2.07
N GLU A 235 -14.52 -12.94 2.09
CA GLU A 235 -14.96 -14.01 1.18
C GLU A 235 -14.81 -13.66 -0.31
N ARG A 236 -14.99 -12.38 -0.67
CA ARG A 236 -14.83 -11.92 -2.05
C ARG A 236 -13.44 -12.20 -2.64
N TYR A 237 -12.38 -12.29 -1.81
CA TYR A 237 -11.02 -12.61 -2.25
C TYR A 237 -10.84 -14.09 -2.62
N LEU A 238 -11.78 -14.96 -2.22
CA LEU A 238 -11.81 -16.36 -2.63
C LEU A 238 -12.50 -16.59 -3.97
N SER A 239 -13.19 -15.57 -4.51
CA SER A 239 -13.88 -15.69 -5.79
C SER A 239 -12.90 -15.97 -6.92
N PRO A 240 -13.20 -16.92 -7.84
CA PRO A 240 -12.38 -17.12 -9.04
C PRO A 240 -12.26 -15.88 -9.94
N SER A 241 -13.20 -14.93 -9.80
CA SER A 241 -13.17 -13.64 -10.50
C SER A 241 -12.29 -12.60 -9.83
N TRP A 242 -11.71 -12.88 -8.65
CA TRP A 242 -10.78 -12.00 -7.95
C TRP A 242 -9.35 -12.48 -8.15
N HIS A 243 -8.57 -11.73 -8.93
CA HIS A 243 -7.18 -12.08 -9.23
C HIS A 243 -6.21 -11.23 -8.42
N ASP A 244 -5.45 -11.87 -7.53
CA ASP A 244 -4.46 -11.21 -6.69
C ASP A 244 -3.31 -12.16 -6.34
N LEU A 245 -2.16 -11.61 -5.96
CA LEU A 245 -0.99 -12.36 -5.58
C LEU A 245 -0.58 -12.06 -4.13
N HIS A 246 -0.09 -13.10 -3.45
CA HIS A 246 0.46 -13.01 -2.11
C HIS A 246 1.75 -13.83 -2.00
N LEU A 247 2.64 -13.45 -1.11
CA LEU A 247 3.85 -14.18 -0.80
C LEU A 247 3.77 -14.78 0.61
N ARG A 248 4.17 -16.04 0.73
CA ARG A 248 4.60 -16.66 1.97
C ARG A 248 6.12 -16.60 2.01
N LEU A 249 6.68 -16.07 3.11
CA LEU A 249 8.11 -15.88 3.29
C LEU A 249 8.60 -16.62 4.54
N THR A 250 9.82 -17.13 4.46
CA THR A 250 10.53 -17.63 5.63
C THR A 250 11.92 -17.00 5.68
N GLY A 251 12.52 -16.94 6.87
CA GLY A 251 13.86 -16.39 7.05
C GLY A 251 13.87 -14.92 7.49
N PRO A 252 15.00 -14.19 7.29
CA PRO A 252 15.18 -12.83 7.82
C PRO A 252 14.15 -11.81 7.33
N ALA A 253 13.62 -11.95 6.11
CA ALA A 253 12.56 -11.09 5.60
C ALA A 253 11.26 -11.20 6.42
N ALA A 254 10.96 -12.37 7.00
CA ALA A 254 9.82 -12.54 7.90
C ALA A 254 10.02 -11.75 9.21
N ALA A 255 11.23 -11.74 9.75
CA ALA A 255 11.56 -10.95 10.93
C ALA A 255 11.46 -9.44 10.66
N ALA A 256 11.86 -8.98 9.45
CA ALA A 256 11.69 -7.59 9.03
C ALA A 256 10.20 -7.18 8.98
N LEU A 257 9.31 -8.05 8.47
CA LEU A 257 7.87 -7.84 8.52
C LEU A 257 7.32 -7.81 9.96
N GLY A 258 7.87 -8.64 10.86
CA GLY A 258 7.57 -8.61 12.29
C GLY A 258 7.94 -7.27 12.94
N HIS A 259 9.08 -6.69 12.56
CA HIS A 259 9.48 -5.38 13.02
C HIS A 259 8.53 -4.28 12.55
N ILE A 260 8.10 -4.31 11.27
CA ILE A 260 7.12 -3.37 10.73
C ILE A 260 5.81 -3.45 11.51
N PHE A 261 5.28 -4.67 11.72
CA PHE A 261 4.08 -4.86 12.55
C PHE A 261 4.24 -4.27 13.94
N THR A 262 5.36 -4.54 14.59
CA THR A 262 5.65 -4.08 15.96
C THR A 262 5.69 -2.56 16.04
N THR A 263 6.32 -1.92 15.06
CA THR A 263 6.39 -0.46 14.93
C THR A 263 4.99 0.15 14.81
N ASP A 264 4.16 -0.39 13.94
CA ASP A 264 2.77 0.04 13.79
C ASP A 264 1.96 -0.19 15.07
N TRP A 265 2.11 -1.36 15.70
CA TRP A 265 1.44 -1.69 16.96
C TRP A 265 1.81 -0.72 18.06
N GLU A 266 3.10 -0.46 18.27
CA GLU A 266 3.56 0.48 19.30
C GLU A 266 3.08 1.91 19.05
N SER A 267 3.03 2.35 17.79
CA SER A 267 2.52 3.67 17.43
C SER A 267 1.08 3.86 17.87
N VAL A 268 0.24 2.83 17.68
CA VAL A 268 -1.17 2.82 18.11
C VAL A 268 -1.29 2.78 19.62
N VAL A 269 -0.57 1.89 20.29
CA VAL A 269 -0.63 1.74 21.75
C VAL A 269 -0.13 3.01 22.46
N LYS A 270 0.97 3.62 22.00
CA LYS A 270 1.49 4.89 22.54
C LYS A 270 0.52 6.06 22.32
N SER A 271 -0.16 6.10 21.17
CA SER A 271 -1.18 7.12 20.91
C SER A 271 -2.43 6.96 21.78
N ASN A 272 -2.79 5.73 22.13
CA ASN A 272 -3.94 5.40 22.99
C ASN A 272 -3.60 5.46 24.50
N ARG A 273 -2.33 5.57 24.93
CA ARG A 273 -1.93 5.69 26.34
C ARG A 273 -2.38 7.00 27.02
N ARG A 274 -2.98 7.91 26.29
CA ARG A 274 -3.86 8.93 26.90
C ARG A 274 -5.19 8.36 27.42
N SER A 275 -5.47 7.05 27.15
CA SER A 275 -6.53 6.25 27.79
C SER A 275 -5.96 4.86 28.11
N SER A 276 -5.65 4.64 29.39
CA SER A 276 -5.23 3.43 30.09
C SER A 276 -5.21 2.10 29.32
N ALA A 277 -4.03 1.56 28.98
CA ALA A 277 -3.77 0.11 28.92
C ALA A 277 -2.25 -0.14 28.91
N ALA A 278 -1.80 -1.03 29.75
CA ALA A 278 -0.41 -1.41 29.92
C ALA A 278 0.15 -2.09 28.68
N SER A 279 1.30 -1.61 28.19
CA SER A 279 2.04 -2.28 27.13
C SER A 279 3.02 -3.27 27.73
N THR A 280 2.85 -4.53 27.41
CA THR A 280 3.91 -5.55 27.58
C THR A 280 4.96 -5.32 26.47
N PRO A 281 6.26 -5.33 26.79
CA PRO A 281 7.31 -5.26 25.76
C PRO A 281 7.16 -6.43 24.79
N VAL A 282 7.44 -6.19 23.50
CA VAL A 282 7.51 -7.25 22.49
C VAL A 282 8.79 -8.03 22.74
N PRO A 283 8.76 -9.38 22.90
CA PRO A 283 9.98 -10.17 22.98
C PRO A 283 10.78 -9.99 21.69
N ALA A 284 12.09 -9.84 21.80
CA ALA A 284 12.99 -9.99 20.66
C ALA A 284 12.81 -11.40 20.10
N ALA A 285 12.58 -11.53 18.78
CA ALA A 285 12.40 -12.81 18.14
C ALA A 285 13.71 -13.60 18.23
N GLU A 286 13.72 -14.70 18.99
CA GLU A 286 14.76 -15.71 18.86
C GLU A 286 14.52 -16.51 17.57
N PRO A 287 15.55 -16.83 16.79
CA PRO A 287 15.39 -17.63 15.59
C PRO A 287 14.87 -19.03 15.98
N PRO A 288 13.76 -19.49 15.39
CA PRO A 288 13.22 -20.81 15.72
C PRO A 288 14.08 -21.95 15.17
N THR A 289 14.12 -23.00 15.93
CA THR A 289 14.84 -24.24 15.62
C THR A 289 14.04 -25.21 14.74
N ALA A 290 12.80 -24.92 14.41
CA ALA A 290 11.93 -25.80 13.62
C ALA A 290 11.69 -25.27 12.21
N ALA A 291 11.82 -26.15 11.20
CA ALA A 291 11.42 -25.81 9.82
C ALA A 291 9.90 -25.56 9.76
N PRO A 292 9.45 -24.53 9.01
CA PRO A 292 8.03 -24.29 8.83
C PRO A 292 7.34 -25.44 8.09
N PRO A 293 6.02 -25.63 8.28
CA PRO A 293 5.28 -26.70 7.62
C PRO A 293 5.33 -26.54 6.09
N PRO A 294 5.29 -27.65 5.31
CA PRO A 294 5.30 -27.60 3.86
C PRO A 294 4.00 -26.96 3.34
N CYS A 295 4.12 -26.10 2.35
CA CYS A 295 2.99 -25.46 1.67
C CYS A 295 2.81 -26.04 0.26
N THR A 296 1.58 -26.32 -0.13
CA THR A 296 1.22 -26.79 -1.49
C THR A 296 1.15 -25.63 -2.47
N ALA A 297 2.28 -25.01 -2.78
CA ALA A 297 2.31 -23.80 -3.60
C ALA A 297 2.95 -24.02 -4.97
N GLU A 298 2.49 -23.24 -5.95
CA GLU A 298 2.85 -23.37 -7.36
C GLU A 298 4.33 -23.06 -7.66
N VAL A 299 4.95 -22.14 -6.92
CA VAL A 299 6.37 -21.80 -7.10
C VAL A 299 7.02 -21.52 -5.75
N THR A 300 8.05 -22.29 -5.42
CA THR A 300 8.85 -22.11 -4.21
C THR A 300 10.32 -21.89 -4.60
N VAL A 301 10.90 -20.82 -4.05
CA VAL A 301 12.32 -20.46 -4.17
C VAL A 301 12.96 -20.57 -2.79
N ARG A 302 14.19 -21.07 -2.74
CA ARG A 302 15.00 -21.14 -1.51
C ARG A 302 16.19 -20.21 -1.61
N ASP A 303 16.58 -19.63 -0.47
CA ASP A 303 17.76 -18.77 -0.36
C ASP A 303 17.71 -17.49 -1.24
N ALA A 304 16.50 -16.93 -1.41
CA ALA A 304 16.30 -15.72 -2.16
C ALA A 304 16.86 -14.47 -1.45
N LEU A 305 17.26 -13.47 -2.23
CA LEU A 305 17.57 -12.12 -1.76
C LEU A 305 16.30 -11.26 -1.77
N VAL A 306 15.95 -10.71 -0.61
CA VAL A 306 14.72 -9.94 -0.41
C VAL A 306 15.01 -8.64 0.33
N GLN A 307 14.40 -7.57 -0.11
CA GLN A 307 14.39 -6.26 0.54
C GLN A 307 12.95 -5.85 0.80
N ILE A 308 12.57 -5.77 2.07
CA ILE A 308 11.21 -5.36 2.46
C ILE A 308 11.17 -3.84 2.53
N ILE A 309 10.35 -3.20 1.70
CA ILE A 309 10.06 -1.78 1.77
C ILE A 309 8.74 -1.53 2.47
N SER A 310 8.69 -0.45 3.23
CA SER A 310 7.52 -0.11 4.03
C SER A 310 7.24 1.39 4.02
N PRO A 311 6.91 1.95 2.84
CA PRO A 311 6.64 3.37 2.72
C PRO A 311 5.50 3.80 3.65
N SER A 312 5.61 5.04 4.10
CA SER A 312 4.62 5.65 4.97
C SER A 312 4.47 7.13 4.62
N PRO A 313 3.36 7.78 4.99
CA PRO A 313 3.20 9.23 4.81
C PRO A 313 4.26 10.06 5.55
N LEU A 314 4.99 9.44 6.48
CA LEU A 314 6.05 10.07 7.28
C LEU A 314 7.42 10.01 6.60
N SER A 315 7.60 9.12 5.63
CA SER A 315 8.85 8.99 4.90
C SER A 315 9.19 10.29 4.16
N VAL A 316 10.44 10.72 4.22
CA VAL A 316 10.91 11.93 3.50
C VAL A 316 10.75 11.74 2.00
N MET A 317 11.07 10.53 1.53
CA MET A 317 10.85 10.08 0.15
C MET A 317 10.12 8.74 0.18
N SER A 318 9.20 8.53 -0.76
CA SER A 318 8.54 7.23 -0.89
C SER A 318 9.52 6.21 -1.46
N GLU A 319 9.88 5.22 -0.65
CA GLU A 319 10.74 4.10 -1.06
C GLU A 319 10.18 3.40 -2.29
N MET A 320 8.86 3.22 -2.33
CA MET A 320 8.16 2.57 -3.42
C MET A 320 8.23 3.39 -4.70
N GLU A 321 8.01 4.71 -4.64
CA GLU A 321 8.13 5.59 -5.81
C GLU A 321 9.56 5.60 -6.35
N CYS A 322 10.55 5.75 -5.46
CA CYS A 322 11.97 5.74 -5.84
C CYS A 322 12.35 4.41 -6.51
N ALA A 323 11.91 3.28 -5.94
CA ALA A 323 12.18 1.96 -6.52
C ALA A 323 11.52 1.78 -7.89
N LEU A 324 10.25 2.20 -8.05
CA LEU A 324 9.52 2.17 -9.32
C LEU A 324 10.23 2.97 -10.40
N VAL A 325 10.56 4.22 -10.11
CA VAL A 325 11.28 5.12 -11.04
C VAL A 325 12.61 4.51 -11.44
N TRP A 326 13.36 4.00 -10.45
CA TRP A 326 14.67 3.38 -10.76
C TRP A 326 14.52 2.13 -11.63
N ILE A 327 13.58 1.23 -11.32
CA ILE A 327 13.33 0.00 -12.10
C ILE A 327 12.99 0.34 -13.55
N LEU A 328 12.09 1.30 -13.77
CA LEU A 328 11.66 1.73 -15.09
C LEU A 328 12.82 2.32 -15.91
N LEU A 329 13.63 3.22 -15.32
CA LEU A 329 14.72 3.90 -16.02
C LEU A 329 15.96 3.01 -16.25
N ASN A 330 16.09 1.89 -15.51
CA ASN A 330 17.25 0.99 -15.62
C ASN A 330 16.91 -0.37 -16.28
N ALA A 331 15.66 -0.60 -16.63
CA ALA A 331 15.25 -1.75 -17.42
C ALA A 331 15.89 -1.70 -18.82
N ARG A 332 16.28 -2.87 -19.33
CA ARG A 332 16.92 -2.99 -20.64
C ARG A 332 16.09 -3.74 -21.66
N ARG A 333 15.24 -4.67 -21.23
CA ARG A 333 14.44 -5.50 -22.11
C ARG A 333 12.96 -5.22 -21.91
N TYR A 334 12.48 -5.35 -20.67
CA TYR A 334 11.06 -5.19 -20.37
C TYR A 334 10.77 -4.82 -18.90
N VAL A 335 9.64 -4.17 -18.70
CA VAL A 335 8.97 -4.02 -17.38
C VAL A 335 7.49 -4.32 -17.54
N TYR A 336 7.00 -5.33 -16.82
CA TYR A 336 5.58 -5.69 -16.80
C TYR A 336 4.99 -5.38 -15.43
N MET A 337 3.84 -4.72 -15.42
CA MET A 337 3.20 -4.20 -14.21
C MET A 337 1.73 -4.56 -14.16
N GLN A 338 1.27 -5.02 -13.00
CA GLN A 338 -0.15 -5.19 -12.67
C GLN A 338 -0.53 -4.27 -11.53
N THR A 339 -1.64 -3.56 -11.65
CA THR A 339 -2.20 -2.75 -10.58
C THR A 339 -3.72 -2.59 -10.75
N PRO A 340 -4.52 -2.66 -9.66
CA PRO A 340 -5.97 -2.41 -9.75
C PRO A 340 -6.30 -0.96 -10.07
N TYR A 341 -5.46 -0.03 -9.61
CA TYR A 341 -5.64 1.40 -9.76
C TYR A 341 -4.39 2.00 -10.35
N PHE A 342 -4.54 2.71 -11.46
CA PHE A 342 -3.45 3.35 -12.18
C PHE A 342 -3.68 4.86 -12.22
N MET A 343 -3.14 5.54 -11.23
CA MET A 343 -3.14 7.00 -11.11
C MET A 343 -1.74 7.43 -10.65
N PRO A 344 -0.73 7.25 -11.52
CA PRO A 344 0.66 7.42 -11.16
C PRO A 344 0.98 8.89 -10.82
N THR A 345 1.98 9.07 -9.96
CA THR A 345 2.63 10.36 -9.76
C THR A 345 3.42 10.76 -11.02
N GLU A 346 3.69 12.05 -11.17
CA GLU A 346 4.45 12.57 -12.34
C GLU A 346 5.82 11.89 -12.53
N PRO A 347 6.63 11.60 -11.48
CA PRO A 347 7.88 10.87 -11.64
C PRO A 347 7.70 9.47 -12.23
N VAL A 348 6.71 8.71 -11.75
CA VAL A 348 6.42 7.36 -12.24
C VAL A 348 5.90 7.40 -13.66
N LEU A 349 4.98 8.33 -13.98
CA LEU A 349 4.44 8.54 -15.31
C LEU A 349 5.55 8.85 -16.32
N GLY A 350 6.43 9.82 -15.99
CA GLY A 350 7.55 10.20 -16.82
C GLY A 350 8.57 9.07 -17.01
N ALA A 351 8.84 8.28 -15.95
CA ALA A 351 9.75 7.14 -16.04
C ALA A 351 9.19 6.04 -16.97
N MET A 352 7.88 5.73 -16.90
CA MET A 352 7.22 4.78 -17.80
C MET A 352 7.32 5.21 -19.27
N GLN A 353 7.03 6.49 -19.53
CA GLN A 353 7.13 7.07 -20.87
C GLN A 353 8.57 7.00 -21.39
N THR A 354 9.52 7.43 -20.57
CA THR A 354 10.95 7.43 -20.93
C THR A 354 11.45 6.02 -21.25
N ALA A 355 11.11 5.03 -20.41
CA ALA A 355 11.47 3.64 -20.64
C ALA A 355 10.93 3.11 -21.97
N ALA A 356 9.62 3.31 -22.22
CA ALA A 356 8.99 2.85 -23.46
C ALA A 356 9.57 3.55 -24.70
N MET A 357 9.76 4.86 -24.65
CA MET A 357 10.37 5.64 -25.75
C MET A 357 11.84 5.29 -25.97
N SER A 358 12.53 4.74 -24.97
CA SER A 358 13.90 4.22 -25.09
C SER A 358 13.97 2.79 -25.63
N GLY A 359 12.83 2.18 -26.00
CA GLY A 359 12.77 0.85 -26.61
C GLY A 359 12.58 -0.30 -25.62
N VAL A 360 12.32 -0.03 -24.34
CA VAL A 360 11.97 -1.05 -23.35
C VAL A 360 10.50 -1.49 -23.58
N ASP A 361 10.24 -2.80 -23.57
CA ASP A 361 8.86 -3.34 -23.65
C ASP A 361 8.16 -3.10 -22.31
N VAL A 362 7.47 -1.96 -22.18
CA VAL A 362 6.71 -1.59 -20.99
C VAL A 362 5.26 -2.02 -21.17
N ARG A 363 4.79 -2.93 -20.30
CA ARG A 363 3.40 -3.43 -20.31
C ARG A 363 2.71 -3.10 -18.99
N LEU A 364 1.52 -2.54 -19.12
CA LEU A 364 0.64 -2.20 -18.00
C LEU A 364 -0.65 -3.01 -18.11
N MET A 365 -0.99 -3.75 -17.06
CA MET A 365 -2.26 -4.47 -16.95
C MET A 365 -3.08 -3.86 -15.83
N ILE A 366 -4.33 -3.45 -16.15
CA ILE A 366 -5.31 -2.90 -15.22
C ILE A 366 -6.67 -3.59 -15.44
N PRO A 367 -7.59 -3.58 -14.46
CA PRO A 367 -8.91 -4.17 -14.66
C PRO A 367 -9.73 -3.40 -15.70
N GLU A 368 -10.47 -4.11 -16.60
CA GLU A 368 -11.42 -3.46 -17.51
C GLU A 368 -12.58 -2.82 -16.75
N LYS A 369 -12.97 -3.40 -15.61
CA LYS A 369 -14.04 -2.87 -14.74
C LYS A 369 -13.53 -2.74 -13.32
N PRO A 370 -12.92 -1.59 -12.96
CA PRO A 370 -12.62 -1.27 -11.57
C PRO A 370 -13.87 -1.20 -10.71
N ASP A 371 -13.72 -1.40 -9.41
CA ASP A 371 -14.80 -1.43 -8.41
C ASP A 371 -15.37 -0.04 -8.05
N GLY A 372 -14.83 1.04 -8.63
CA GLY A 372 -15.29 2.41 -8.42
C GLY A 372 -15.47 3.18 -9.73
N PHE A 373 -16.60 3.93 -9.85
CA PHE A 373 -16.87 4.77 -11.03
C PHE A 373 -15.75 5.80 -11.27
N TRP A 374 -15.38 6.57 -10.27
CA TRP A 374 -14.33 7.58 -10.38
C TRP A 374 -12.94 6.98 -10.59
N LEU A 375 -12.64 5.84 -9.94
CA LEU A 375 -11.39 5.12 -10.10
C LEU A 375 -11.19 4.63 -11.54
N ARG A 376 -12.28 4.17 -12.18
CA ARG A 376 -12.26 3.78 -13.58
C ARG A 376 -11.86 4.93 -14.50
N TRP A 377 -12.58 6.04 -14.43
CA TRP A 377 -12.36 7.17 -15.33
C TRP A 377 -11.03 7.88 -15.05
N SER A 378 -10.62 7.96 -13.78
CA SER A 378 -9.29 8.46 -13.42
C SER A 378 -8.18 7.61 -14.01
N GLY A 379 -8.21 6.28 -13.84
CA GLY A 379 -7.20 5.38 -14.42
C GLY A 379 -7.16 5.46 -15.95
N TYR A 380 -8.32 5.50 -16.59
CA TYR A 380 -8.43 5.61 -18.05
C TYR A 380 -7.87 6.91 -18.61
N SER A 381 -7.89 7.99 -17.85
CA SER A 381 -7.37 9.30 -18.28
C SER A 381 -5.87 9.27 -18.61
N TYR A 382 -5.10 8.35 -18.02
CA TYR A 382 -3.65 8.20 -18.27
C TYR A 382 -3.34 7.31 -19.47
N VAL A 383 -4.29 6.48 -19.93
CA VAL A 383 -4.06 5.49 -20.99
C VAL A 383 -3.61 6.13 -22.30
N THR A 384 -4.19 7.29 -22.67
CA THR A 384 -3.80 8.01 -23.89
C THR A 384 -2.31 8.37 -23.91
N GLU A 385 -1.78 8.83 -22.79
CA GLU A 385 -0.37 9.23 -22.67
C GLU A 385 0.55 8.01 -22.72
N MET A 386 0.13 6.91 -22.08
CA MET A 386 0.87 5.65 -22.11
C MET A 386 0.98 5.09 -23.53
N LEU A 387 -0.13 5.01 -24.25
CA LEU A 387 -0.17 4.53 -25.64
C LEU A 387 0.66 5.41 -26.59
N ARG A 388 0.67 6.73 -26.37
CA ARG A 388 1.49 7.67 -27.17
C ARG A 388 2.97 7.48 -26.96
N ALA A 389 3.37 7.11 -25.76
CA ALA A 389 4.77 6.82 -25.44
C ALA A 389 5.22 5.42 -25.85
N GLY A 390 4.31 4.56 -26.33
CA GLY A 390 4.63 3.19 -26.73
C GLY A 390 4.45 2.13 -25.62
N VAL A 391 3.88 2.50 -24.47
CA VAL A 391 3.50 1.55 -23.44
C VAL A 391 2.33 0.71 -23.94
N ARG A 392 2.42 -0.61 -23.81
CA ARG A 392 1.33 -1.52 -24.15
C ARG A 392 0.40 -1.66 -22.96
N VAL A 393 -0.89 -1.37 -23.16
CA VAL A 393 -1.92 -1.37 -22.10
C VAL A 393 -2.88 -2.54 -22.32
N TYR A 394 -3.09 -3.32 -21.27
CA TYR A 394 -3.94 -4.50 -21.25
C TYR A 394 -5.08 -4.33 -20.24
N PHE A 395 -6.31 -4.55 -20.67
CA PHE A 395 -7.49 -4.55 -19.82
C PHE A 395 -7.86 -5.98 -19.46
N PHE A 396 -7.69 -6.35 -18.20
CA PHE A 396 -8.02 -7.67 -17.65
C PHE A 396 -9.53 -7.87 -17.59
N ARG A 397 -10.04 -8.95 -18.20
CA ARG A 397 -11.47 -9.21 -18.40
C ARG A 397 -12.08 -10.24 -17.46
N PRO A 398 -11.38 -11.30 -17.03
CA PRO A 398 -12.00 -12.42 -16.32
C PRO A 398 -12.66 -12.04 -14.98
N GLY A 399 -12.37 -10.85 -14.48
CA GLY A 399 -12.90 -10.38 -13.20
C GLY A 399 -12.19 -9.11 -12.75
N PHE A 400 -11.94 -9.02 -11.46
CA PHE A 400 -11.24 -7.88 -10.86
C PHE A 400 -9.76 -8.22 -10.63
N LEU A 401 -8.88 -7.59 -11.41
CA LEU A 401 -7.45 -7.65 -11.19
C LEU A 401 -7.09 -6.78 -9.99
N HIS A 402 -6.58 -7.40 -8.94
CA HIS A 402 -6.16 -6.71 -7.72
C HIS A 402 -4.68 -6.92 -7.38
N SER A 403 -3.93 -7.64 -8.23
CA SER A 403 -2.48 -7.83 -8.07
C SER A 403 -1.71 -6.51 -8.15
N LYS A 404 -0.68 -6.38 -7.31
CA LYS A 404 0.27 -5.27 -7.31
C LYS A 404 1.65 -5.86 -7.50
N THR A 405 2.02 -6.02 -8.76
CA THR A 405 3.27 -6.68 -9.14
C THR A 405 4.02 -5.91 -10.19
N ILE A 406 5.33 -6.02 -10.11
CA ILE A 406 6.25 -5.51 -11.12
C ILE A 406 7.30 -6.58 -11.33
N VAL A 407 7.66 -6.82 -12.58
CA VAL A 407 8.78 -7.67 -12.95
C VAL A 407 9.60 -7.01 -14.05
N SER A 408 10.92 -7.07 -13.93
CA SER A 408 11.84 -6.48 -14.89
C SER A 408 12.98 -7.43 -15.24
N ASP A 409 13.20 -7.62 -16.56
CA ASP A 409 14.36 -8.27 -17.18
C ASP A 409 14.68 -9.69 -16.69
N ASP A 410 13.74 -10.42 -16.09
CA ASP A 410 13.96 -11.69 -15.33
C ASP A 410 15.03 -11.55 -14.24
N ARG A 411 15.24 -10.36 -13.67
CA ARG A 411 16.30 -10.11 -12.68
C ARG A 411 15.74 -9.76 -11.31
N LEU A 412 14.58 -9.11 -11.28
CA LEU A 412 13.89 -8.72 -10.06
C LEU A 412 12.38 -8.72 -10.27
N CYS A 413 11.66 -8.86 -9.17
CA CYS A 413 10.23 -8.54 -9.11
C CYS A 413 9.88 -7.86 -7.78
N SER A 414 8.73 -7.19 -7.73
CA SER A 414 8.14 -6.64 -6.51
C SER A 414 6.71 -7.11 -6.37
N ILE A 415 6.34 -7.55 -5.17
CA ILE A 415 4.99 -7.99 -4.80
C ILE A 415 4.65 -7.38 -3.44
N GLY A 416 3.45 -6.84 -3.29
CA GLY A 416 3.05 -6.25 -2.02
C GLY A 416 1.65 -5.67 -2.00
N SER A 417 1.44 -4.70 -1.13
CA SER A 417 0.15 -4.04 -0.95
C SER A 417 -0.01 -2.75 -1.77
N GLY A 418 1.09 -2.15 -2.24
CA GLY A 418 1.10 -0.82 -2.83
C GLY A 418 0.65 -0.80 -4.29
N ASN A 419 -0.37 -0.02 -4.60
CA ASN A 419 -0.83 0.27 -5.96
C ASN A 419 0.05 1.30 -6.65
N ILE A 420 -0.11 1.46 -7.96
CA ILE A 420 0.47 2.58 -8.72
C ILE A 420 -0.53 3.75 -8.73
N ASP A 421 -0.81 4.29 -7.56
CA ASP A 421 -1.71 5.42 -7.36
C ASP A 421 -1.16 6.43 -6.34
N PHE A 422 -1.72 7.65 -6.34
CA PHE A 422 -1.28 8.71 -5.42
C PHE A 422 -1.38 8.30 -3.96
N ARG A 423 -2.40 7.52 -3.58
CA ARG A 423 -2.58 7.13 -2.18
C ARG A 423 -1.49 6.18 -1.71
N SER A 424 -1.18 5.16 -2.50
CA SER A 424 -0.14 4.20 -2.14
C SER A 424 1.25 4.83 -2.19
N LEU A 425 1.48 5.77 -3.12
CA LEU A 425 2.79 6.41 -3.28
C LEU A 425 3.05 7.56 -2.28
N GLU A 426 1.98 8.27 -1.82
CA GLU A 426 2.14 9.47 -0.98
C GLU A 426 1.49 9.37 0.41
N ASN A 427 0.37 8.64 0.58
CA ASN A 427 -0.55 8.79 1.71
C ASN A 427 -0.77 7.54 2.56
N ASN A 428 -0.61 6.35 1.99
CA ASN A 428 -0.85 5.11 2.72
C ASN A 428 0.41 4.57 3.39
N PHE A 429 0.20 3.77 4.43
CA PHE A 429 1.21 2.83 4.92
C PHE A 429 1.12 1.56 4.06
N GLU A 430 2.15 1.27 3.30
CA GLU A 430 2.21 0.10 2.40
C GLU A 430 3.37 -0.82 2.78
N THR A 431 3.41 -2.00 2.19
CA THR A 431 4.55 -2.93 2.31
C THR A 431 4.70 -3.74 1.04
N ASN A 432 5.89 -3.71 0.47
CA ASN A 432 6.25 -4.54 -0.68
C ASN A 432 7.55 -5.30 -0.42
N ALA A 433 7.66 -6.48 -0.99
CA ALA A 433 8.91 -7.24 -1.07
C ALA A 433 9.53 -7.01 -2.46
N ILE A 434 10.72 -6.41 -2.51
CA ILE A 434 11.57 -6.40 -3.71
C ILE A 434 12.43 -7.66 -3.64
N ILE A 435 12.35 -8.49 -4.67
CA ILE A 435 12.95 -9.81 -4.73
C ILE A 435 14.00 -9.79 -5.83
N TYR A 436 15.26 -9.95 -5.47
CA TYR A 436 16.42 -10.01 -6.36
C TYR A 436 16.74 -11.47 -6.71
N ASP A 437 15.76 -12.15 -7.32
CA ASP A 437 15.83 -13.58 -7.60
C ASP A 437 15.25 -13.89 -8.98
N ARG A 438 16.06 -14.50 -9.85
CA ARG A 438 15.69 -14.78 -11.24
C ARG A 438 14.57 -15.82 -11.37
N PRO A 439 14.59 -16.95 -10.66
CA PRO A 439 13.48 -17.92 -10.65
C PRO A 439 12.13 -17.30 -10.26
N MET A 440 12.12 -16.46 -9.21
CA MET A 440 10.89 -15.79 -8.77
C MET A 440 10.44 -14.73 -9.78
N ALA A 441 11.37 -13.92 -10.32
CA ALA A 441 11.06 -12.95 -11.37
C ALA A 441 10.44 -13.64 -12.60
N ALA A 442 11.03 -14.75 -13.05
CA ALA A 442 10.48 -15.55 -14.15
C ALA A 442 9.10 -16.14 -13.82
N ALA A 443 8.83 -16.49 -12.58
CA ALA A 443 7.52 -16.97 -12.15
C ALA A 443 6.47 -15.85 -12.24
N VAL A 444 6.76 -14.66 -11.72
CA VAL A 444 5.88 -13.49 -11.80
C VAL A 444 5.64 -13.08 -13.26
N ARG A 445 6.67 -13.14 -14.11
CA ARG A 445 6.51 -12.90 -15.56
C ARG A 445 5.54 -13.90 -16.20
N ARG A 446 5.69 -15.20 -15.90
CA ARG A 446 4.75 -16.21 -16.44
C ARG A 446 3.31 -15.99 -16.00
N VAL A 447 3.08 -15.54 -14.75
CA VAL A 447 1.73 -15.17 -14.30
C VAL A 447 1.21 -14.00 -15.14
N PHE A 448 2.00 -12.96 -15.34
CA PHE A 448 1.60 -11.83 -16.18
C PHE A 448 1.28 -12.24 -17.61
N GLU A 449 2.10 -13.11 -18.22
CA GLU A 449 1.91 -13.60 -19.59
C GLU A 449 0.65 -14.47 -19.71
N ALA A 450 0.36 -15.33 -18.74
CA ALA A 450 -0.87 -16.12 -18.69
C ALA A 450 -2.11 -15.23 -18.52
N ASP A 451 -2.04 -14.21 -17.64
CA ASP A 451 -3.13 -13.25 -17.48
C ASP A 451 -3.37 -12.44 -18.76
N MET A 452 -2.32 -12.12 -19.50
CA MET A 452 -2.40 -11.36 -20.74
C MET A 452 -3.21 -12.08 -21.82
N GLU A 453 -3.22 -13.42 -21.85
CA GLU A 453 -4.03 -14.20 -22.76
C GLU A 453 -5.55 -13.96 -22.59
N HIS A 454 -5.94 -13.52 -21.38
CA HIS A 454 -7.32 -13.20 -21.03
C HIS A 454 -7.64 -11.69 -21.07
N CYS A 455 -6.69 -10.88 -21.48
CA CYS A 455 -6.82 -9.44 -21.57
C CYS A 455 -7.29 -8.97 -22.95
N ARG A 456 -7.79 -7.76 -22.99
CA ARG A 456 -7.93 -6.99 -24.21
C ARG A 456 -6.78 -5.98 -24.30
N GLU A 457 -5.92 -6.13 -25.28
CA GLU A 457 -4.91 -5.12 -25.59
C GLU A 457 -5.58 -3.86 -26.14
N ILE A 458 -5.18 -2.71 -25.65
CA ILE A 458 -5.74 -1.43 -26.06
C ILE A 458 -4.87 -0.86 -27.19
N LEU A 459 -5.42 -0.84 -28.39
CA LEU A 459 -4.77 -0.25 -29.56
C LEU A 459 -5.03 1.26 -29.61
N ARG A 460 -4.01 2.04 -29.92
CA ARG A 460 -4.07 3.51 -29.95
C ARG A 460 -5.17 4.03 -30.88
N GLU A 461 -5.26 3.46 -32.11
CA GLU A 461 -6.24 3.88 -33.12
C GLU A 461 -7.68 3.67 -32.64
N ALA A 462 -7.95 2.55 -31.97
CA ALA A 462 -9.26 2.26 -31.39
C ALA A 462 -9.56 3.16 -30.19
N TRP A 463 -8.52 3.42 -29.35
CA TRP A 463 -8.64 4.26 -28.18
C TRP A 463 -8.92 5.73 -28.54
N ASP A 464 -8.28 6.26 -29.57
CA ASP A 464 -8.45 7.63 -30.05
C ASP A 464 -9.86 7.89 -30.64
N ARG A 465 -10.56 6.84 -31.08
CA ARG A 465 -11.95 6.92 -31.63
C ARG A 465 -13.06 6.85 -30.56
N ARG A 466 -12.70 6.78 -29.25
CA ARG A 466 -13.72 6.71 -28.20
C ARG A 466 -14.59 7.98 -28.13
N PRO A 467 -15.87 7.86 -27.67
CA PRO A 467 -16.81 8.97 -27.63
C PRO A 467 -16.26 10.17 -26.85
N LEU A 468 -16.64 11.38 -27.28
CA LEU A 468 -16.28 12.64 -26.61
C LEU A 468 -16.70 12.64 -25.13
N LEU A 469 -17.88 12.07 -24.80
CA LEU A 469 -18.37 11.96 -23.44
C LEU A 469 -17.39 11.16 -22.54
N HIS A 470 -16.82 10.07 -23.04
CA HIS A 470 -15.81 9.30 -22.29
C HIS A 470 -14.57 10.15 -22.01
N ARG A 471 -14.08 10.87 -23.01
CA ARG A 471 -12.94 11.79 -22.87
C ARG A 471 -13.20 12.90 -21.86
N LEU A 472 -14.42 13.44 -21.82
CA LEU A 472 -14.83 14.44 -20.83
C LEU A 472 -14.87 13.83 -19.42
N LEU A 473 -15.41 12.62 -19.26
CA LEU A 473 -15.44 11.92 -17.97
C LEU A 473 -14.03 11.62 -17.48
N GLU A 474 -13.13 11.14 -18.34
CA GLU A 474 -11.72 10.90 -18.04
C GLU A 474 -11.04 12.20 -17.58
N SER A 475 -11.21 13.30 -18.32
CA SER A 475 -10.58 14.59 -17.99
C SER A 475 -11.09 15.15 -16.66
N ASN A 476 -12.40 15.06 -16.38
CA ASN A 476 -12.96 15.47 -15.09
C ASN A 476 -12.47 14.57 -13.93
N ALA A 477 -12.46 13.26 -14.14
CA ALA A 477 -11.98 12.33 -13.13
C ALA A 477 -10.48 12.52 -12.83
N ARG A 478 -9.67 12.91 -13.82
CA ARG A 478 -8.25 13.23 -13.63
C ARG A 478 -8.02 14.39 -12.66
N ILE A 479 -8.89 15.40 -12.68
CA ILE A 479 -8.77 16.55 -11.76
C ILE A 479 -8.84 16.11 -10.31
N VAL A 480 -9.70 15.13 -10.03
CA VAL A 480 -9.92 14.61 -8.66
C VAL A 480 -9.09 13.34 -8.35
N SER A 481 -8.31 12.84 -9.31
CA SER A 481 -7.48 11.63 -9.12
C SER A 481 -6.52 11.68 -7.92
N PRO A 482 -5.96 12.84 -7.51
CA PRO A 482 -5.11 12.90 -6.30
C PRO A 482 -5.87 12.68 -4.98
N LEU A 483 -7.20 12.61 -5.01
CA LEU A 483 -8.03 12.36 -3.83
C LEU A 483 -8.34 10.86 -3.61
N PHE A 484 -8.06 10.02 -4.63
CA PHE A 484 -8.35 8.57 -4.63
C PHE A 484 -7.12 7.71 -4.36
#